data_86bcbafe426cda097fd81b1eb2fd8fa8
#
_entry.id   86bcbafe426cda097fd81b1eb2fd8fa8
#
_cell.length_a   1.000
_cell.length_b   1.000
_cell.length_c   1.000
_cell.angle_alpha   90.00
_cell.angle_beta   90.00
_cell.angle_gamma   90.00
#
_symmetry.space_group_name_H-M   'P 1'
#
loop_
_entity.id
_entity.type
_entity.pdbx_description
1 polymer ?
#
loop_
_entity_poly.entity_id
_entity_poly.type
_entity_poly.pdbx_seq_one_letter_code
_entity_poly.pdbx_strand_id
1 'polypeptide(L)'
;MSDPLAVARRRVAACLAAACAVFLLALSGCANDNVRANLAVLQQKQQLIASVRAGLLLAVDQEKNALLSPSQAEARQFLDSARDGMAAVKRDMGKLTQLVEETDSEKEMTALGTVAVDFKEMAEVDASLRGLAGRNTNLRAAQLSRTEGALAVSRLQQALTPIIDAPDCRAGRDALRIVTAALSVLSLHAQHIDEKTAAGMDGLEAAMNRQHARAEAAFDALAGLADPAVVGALPPAKAAYADFWRVTQEVLTLSRENTNIEAVALSMGKKRLVTAKALADLDALQAVVAEKEFTATR
;
A
#
# COMPACT_ATOMS: atom_id res chain seq x y z
N MET A 1 -9.90 -8.51 -96.50
CA MET A 1 -8.54 -8.77 -95.98
C MET A 1 -8.30 -7.87 -94.79
N SER A 2 -8.34 -8.43 -93.61
CA SER A 2 -8.09 -7.68 -92.35
C SER A 2 -6.58 -7.51 -92.15
N ASP A 3 -6.14 -6.32 -91.93
CA ASP A 3 -4.77 -5.89 -91.81
C ASP A 3 -4.10 -6.58 -90.58
N PRO A 4 -3.13 -7.53 -90.79
CA PRO A 4 -2.49 -8.25 -89.70
C PRO A 4 -1.72 -7.38 -88.72
N LEU A 5 -1.28 -6.18 -89.15
CA LEU A 5 -0.56 -5.21 -88.33
C LEU A 5 -1.48 -4.52 -87.31
N ALA A 6 -2.76 -4.33 -87.66
CA ALA A 6 -3.75 -3.70 -86.71
C ALA A 6 -4.12 -4.68 -85.60
N VAL A 7 -4.15 -6.00 -85.87
CA VAL A 7 -4.41 -7.03 -84.82
C VAL A 7 -3.20 -7.22 -83.93
N ALA A 8 -2.00 -7.13 -84.40
CA ALA A 8 -0.78 -7.18 -83.60
C ALA A 8 -0.65 -5.96 -82.68
N ARG A 9 -0.93 -4.76 -83.15
CA ARG A 9 -0.95 -3.51 -82.32
C ARG A 9 -1.96 -3.56 -81.21
N ARG A 10 -3.18 -4.09 -81.47
CA ARG A 10 -4.22 -4.25 -80.43
C ARG A 10 -3.81 -5.27 -79.36
N ARG A 11 -3.16 -6.34 -79.70
CA ARG A 11 -2.65 -7.35 -78.76
C ARG A 11 -1.52 -6.79 -77.88
N VAL A 12 -0.58 -6.05 -78.45
CA VAL A 12 0.50 -5.39 -77.70
C VAL A 12 -0.04 -4.32 -76.74
N ALA A 13 -1.01 -3.50 -77.22
CA ALA A 13 -1.66 -2.49 -76.36
C ALA A 13 -2.45 -3.15 -75.17
N ALA A 14 -3.14 -4.27 -75.45
CA ALA A 14 -3.86 -5.02 -74.41
C ALA A 14 -2.91 -5.64 -73.40
N CYS A 15 -1.76 -6.21 -73.83
CA CYS A 15 -0.74 -6.74 -72.91
C CYS A 15 -0.07 -5.66 -72.06
N LEU A 16 0.21 -4.49 -72.62
CA LEU A 16 0.74 -3.36 -71.87
C LEU A 16 -0.26 -2.78 -70.86
N ALA A 17 -1.55 -2.67 -71.23
CA ALA A 17 -2.58 -2.26 -70.33
C ALA A 17 -2.79 -3.27 -69.16
N ALA A 18 -2.76 -4.55 -69.44
CA ALA A 18 -2.84 -5.60 -68.42
C ALA A 18 -1.60 -5.60 -67.50
N ALA A 19 -0.40 -5.42 -68.00
CA ALA A 19 0.83 -5.31 -67.25
C ALA A 19 0.81 -4.06 -66.32
N CYS A 20 0.34 -2.90 -66.83
CA CYS A 20 0.17 -1.69 -66.01
C CYS A 20 -0.89 -1.86 -64.94
N ALA A 21 -2.02 -2.52 -65.19
CA ALA A 21 -3.04 -2.80 -64.23
C ALA A 21 -2.57 -3.72 -63.09
N VAL A 22 -1.81 -4.76 -63.42
CA VAL A 22 -1.18 -5.66 -62.41
C VAL A 22 -0.12 -4.94 -61.59
N PHE A 23 0.67 -4.04 -62.20
CA PHE A 23 1.67 -3.24 -61.50
C PHE A 23 1.01 -2.20 -60.55
N LEU A 24 -0.10 -1.58 -60.96
CA LEU A 24 -0.87 -0.65 -60.09
C LEU A 24 -1.57 -1.40 -58.95
N LEU A 25 -2.06 -2.61 -59.15
CA LEU A 25 -2.63 -3.46 -58.10
C LEU A 25 -1.57 -3.95 -57.11
N ALA A 26 -0.37 -4.25 -57.55
CA ALA A 26 0.74 -4.62 -56.68
C ALA A 26 1.23 -3.45 -55.83
N LEU A 27 1.28 -2.23 -56.37
CA LEU A 27 1.65 -1.03 -55.63
C LEU A 27 0.60 -0.63 -54.59
N SER A 28 -0.70 -0.81 -54.86
CA SER A 28 -1.79 -0.55 -53.89
C SER A 28 -1.83 -1.60 -52.77
N GLY A 29 -1.40 -2.84 -53.04
CA GLY A 29 -1.29 -3.89 -52.00
C GLY A 29 -0.23 -3.54 -50.94
N CYS A 30 0.99 -3.20 -51.41
CA CYS A 30 2.11 -2.89 -50.50
C CYS A 30 1.86 -1.61 -49.65
N ALA A 31 1.22 -0.58 -50.20
CA ALA A 31 0.88 0.62 -49.47
C ALA A 31 -0.17 0.34 -48.32
N ASN A 32 -1.11 -0.58 -48.60
CA ASN A 32 -2.14 -0.95 -47.63
C ASN A 32 -1.60 -1.81 -46.48
N ASP A 33 -0.60 -2.64 -46.74
CA ASP A 33 0.04 -3.46 -45.69
C ASP A 33 0.91 -2.63 -44.75
N ASN A 34 1.62 -1.63 -45.24
CA ASN A 34 2.37 -0.69 -44.39
C ASN A 34 1.45 0.16 -43.50
N VAL A 35 0.32 0.64 -43.99
CA VAL A 35 -0.65 1.38 -43.22
C VAL A 35 -1.26 0.49 -42.12
N ARG A 36 -1.61 -0.74 -42.43
CA ARG A 36 -2.12 -1.71 -41.46
C ARG A 36 -1.12 -2.02 -40.36
N ALA A 37 0.16 -2.23 -40.71
CA ALA A 37 1.22 -2.48 -39.75
C ALA A 37 1.41 -1.28 -38.81
N ASN A 38 1.44 -0.07 -39.34
CA ASN A 38 1.56 1.15 -38.54
C ASN A 38 0.37 1.35 -37.59
N LEU A 39 -0.85 1.10 -38.05
CA LEU A 39 -2.04 1.17 -37.20
C LEU A 39 -2.02 0.12 -36.09
N ALA A 40 -1.53 -1.10 -36.36
CA ALA A 40 -1.40 -2.14 -35.34
C ALA A 40 -0.39 -1.73 -34.25
N VAL A 41 0.75 -1.14 -34.60
CA VAL A 41 1.73 -0.62 -33.64
C VAL A 41 1.13 0.53 -32.80
N LEU A 42 0.39 1.46 -33.41
CA LEU A 42 -0.30 2.54 -32.68
C LEU A 42 -1.32 1.99 -31.69
N GLN A 43 -2.15 1.05 -32.09
CA GLN A 43 -3.11 0.39 -31.21
C GLN A 43 -2.41 -0.33 -30.05
N GLN A 44 -1.31 -1.02 -30.33
CA GLN A 44 -0.55 -1.68 -29.28
C GLN A 44 0.04 -0.70 -28.26
N LYS A 45 0.56 0.45 -28.71
CA LYS A 45 1.01 1.51 -27.81
C LYS A 45 -0.12 2.05 -26.95
N GLN A 46 -1.27 2.33 -27.53
CA GLN A 46 -2.45 2.81 -26.79
C GLN A 46 -2.93 1.79 -25.75
N GLN A 47 -2.96 0.50 -26.12
CA GLN A 47 -3.31 -0.59 -25.18
C GLN A 47 -2.31 -0.70 -24.04
N LEU A 48 -1.00 -0.56 -24.31
CA LEU A 48 0.01 -0.59 -23.25
C LEU A 48 -0.10 0.61 -22.32
N ILE A 49 -0.34 1.82 -22.83
CA ILE A 49 -0.57 3.01 -21.99
C ILE A 49 -1.80 2.81 -21.11
N ALA A 50 -2.89 2.30 -21.65
CA ALA A 50 -4.11 2.01 -20.89
C ALA A 50 -3.87 0.93 -19.82
N SER A 51 -3.12 -0.13 -20.16
CA SER A 51 -2.72 -1.20 -19.22
C SER A 51 -1.86 -0.67 -18.09
N VAL A 52 -0.86 0.16 -18.39
CA VAL A 52 0.01 0.82 -17.40
C VAL A 52 -0.81 1.68 -16.46
N ARG A 53 -1.73 2.49 -16.99
CA ARG A 53 -2.63 3.33 -16.19
C ARG A 53 -3.50 2.50 -15.24
N ALA A 54 -4.19 1.51 -15.78
CA ALA A 54 -5.08 0.64 -15.00
C ALA A 54 -4.30 -0.12 -13.92
N GLY A 55 -3.14 -0.67 -14.27
CA GLY A 55 -2.26 -1.38 -13.34
C GLY A 55 -1.73 -0.48 -12.22
N LEU A 56 -1.36 0.77 -12.55
CA LEU A 56 -0.93 1.76 -11.57
C LEU A 56 -2.05 2.09 -10.57
N LEU A 57 -3.25 2.39 -11.06
CA LEU A 57 -4.40 2.70 -10.20
C LEU A 57 -4.77 1.53 -9.29
N LEU A 58 -4.75 0.31 -9.83
CA LEU A 58 -5.01 -0.90 -9.05
C LEU A 58 -3.95 -1.09 -7.95
N ALA A 59 -2.65 -0.92 -8.27
CA ALA A 59 -1.59 -1.06 -7.28
C ALA A 59 -1.73 -0.04 -6.15
N VAL A 60 -2.05 1.22 -6.47
CA VAL A 60 -2.32 2.27 -5.46
C VAL A 60 -3.53 1.94 -4.58
N ASP A 61 -4.58 1.36 -5.16
CA ASP A 61 -5.75 0.91 -4.41
C ASP A 61 -5.40 -0.23 -3.44
N GLN A 62 -4.64 -1.22 -3.89
CA GLN A 62 -4.14 -2.31 -3.03
C GLN A 62 -3.26 -1.79 -1.89
N GLU A 63 -2.39 -0.81 -2.14
CA GLU A 63 -1.59 -0.18 -1.08
C GLU A 63 -2.47 0.51 -0.02
N LYS A 64 -3.52 1.22 -0.43
CA LYS A 64 -4.48 1.83 0.51
C LYS A 64 -5.24 0.78 1.32
N ASN A 65 -5.67 -0.31 0.67
CA ASN A 65 -6.33 -1.41 1.35
C ASN A 65 -5.40 -2.06 2.39
N ALA A 66 -4.11 -2.18 2.10
CA ALA A 66 -3.13 -2.66 3.08
C ALA A 66 -3.06 -1.77 4.33
N LEU A 67 -3.09 -0.44 4.16
CA LEU A 67 -3.05 0.51 5.27
C LEU A 67 -4.32 0.48 6.13
N LEU A 68 -5.46 0.11 5.54
CA LEU A 68 -6.76 0.04 6.20
C LEU A 68 -7.09 -1.36 6.75
N SER A 69 -6.24 -2.35 6.47
CA SER A 69 -6.50 -3.74 6.87
C SER A 69 -6.52 -3.92 8.38
N PRO A 70 -7.48 -4.67 8.92
CA PRO A 70 -7.62 -4.93 10.34
C PRO A 70 -6.61 -5.96 10.86
N SER A 71 -5.91 -6.67 9.98
CA SER A 71 -4.94 -7.70 10.34
C SER A 71 -3.64 -7.58 9.53
N GLN A 72 -2.52 -7.98 10.14
CA GLN A 72 -1.22 -7.99 9.48
C GLN A 72 -1.16 -8.98 8.29
N ALA A 73 -1.87 -10.10 8.39
CA ALA A 73 -1.93 -11.09 7.31
C ALA A 73 -2.60 -10.52 6.06
N GLU A 74 -3.75 -9.88 6.23
CA GLU A 74 -4.49 -9.23 5.15
C GLU A 74 -3.71 -8.05 4.55
N ALA A 75 -3.10 -7.21 5.40
CA ALA A 75 -2.23 -6.12 4.95
C ALA A 75 -1.10 -6.63 4.04
N ARG A 76 -0.46 -7.74 4.39
CA ARG A 76 0.59 -8.38 3.58
C ARG A 76 0.06 -8.86 2.23
N GLN A 77 -1.13 -9.47 2.18
CA GLN A 77 -1.75 -9.91 0.92
C GLN A 77 -1.96 -8.74 -0.04
N PHE A 78 -2.46 -7.62 0.46
CA PHE A 78 -2.64 -6.41 -0.34
C PHE A 78 -1.31 -5.81 -0.79
N LEU A 79 -0.28 -5.77 0.06
CA LEU A 79 1.07 -5.31 -0.32
C LEU A 79 1.71 -6.20 -1.39
N ASP A 80 1.53 -7.52 -1.31
CA ASP A 80 2.00 -8.46 -2.32
C ASP A 80 1.26 -8.25 -3.65
N SER A 81 -0.05 -8.06 -3.62
CA SER A 81 -0.87 -7.74 -4.79
C SER A 81 -0.44 -6.42 -5.45
N ALA A 82 -0.17 -5.39 -4.65
CA ALA A 82 0.35 -4.11 -5.14
C ALA A 82 1.71 -4.26 -5.80
N ARG A 83 2.63 -5.02 -5.19
CA ARG A 83 3.96 -5.31 -5.75
C ARG A 83 3.85 -6.02 -7.11
N ASP A 84 3.02 -7.05 -7.20
CA ASP A 84 2.84 -7.85 -8.40
C ASP A 84 2.18 -7.01 -9.52
N GLY A 85 1.23 -6.12 -9.16
CA GLY A 85 0.65 -5.12 -10.05
C GLY A 85 1.71 -4.16 -10.60
N MET A 86 2.56 -3.58 -9.74
CA MET A 86 3.64 -2.70 -10.17
C MET A 86 4.70 -3.44 -11.02
N ALA A 87 4.96 -4.73 -10.78
CA ALA A 87 5.81 -5.53 -11.64
C ALA A 87 5.20 -5.72 -13.04
N ALA A 88 3.88 -5.87 -13.16
CA ALA A 88 3.18 -5.90 -14.43
C ALA A 88 3.27 -4.55 -15.16
N VAL A 89 3.03 -3.44 -14.47
CA VAL A 89 3.21 -2.08 -14.98
C VAL A 89 4.62 -1.88 -15.54
N LYS A 90 5.64 -2.30 -14.81
CA LYS A 90 7.03 -2.20 -15.27
C LYS A 90 7.30 -3.01 -16.54
N ARG A 91 6.72 -4.22 -16.65
CA ARG A 91 6.84 -5.03 -17.89
C ARG A 91 6.19 -4.34 -19.09
N ASP A 92 4.99 -3.78 -18.91
CA ASP A 92 4.26 -3.11 -19.98
C ASP A 92 4.93 -1.79 -20.39
N MET A 93 5.50 -1.05 -19.44
CA MET A 93 6.36 0.10 -19.72
C MET A 93 7.59 -0.30 -20.55
N GLY A 94 8.24 -1.44 -20.25
CA GLY A 94 9.36 -1.95 -21.04
C GLY A 94 8.98 -2.26 -22.48
N LYS A 95 7.82 -2.89 -22.71
CA LYS A 95 7.28 -3.14 -24.06
C LYS A 95 6.96 -1.83 -24.78
N LEU A 96 6.35 -0.87 -24.07
CA LEU A 96 6.05 0.44 -24.64
C LEU A 96 7.32 1.18 -25.04
N THR A 97 8.36 1.13 -24.21
CA THR A 97 9.68 1.71 -24.53
C THR A 97 10.24 1.12 -25.82
N GLN A 98 10.24 -0.21 -25.95
CA GLN A 98 10.70 -0.88 -27.17
C GLN A 98 9.93 -0.42 -28.42
N LEU A 99 8.60 -0.35 -28.37
CA LEU A 99 7.78 0.09 -29.50
C LEU A 99 7.99 1.56 -29.85
N VAL A 100 8.30 2.43 -28.88
CA VAL A 100 8.61 3.85 -29.12
C VAL A 100 9.98 3.97 -29.77
N GLU A 101 10.98 3.24 -29.30
CA GLU A 101 12.34 3.19 -29.89
C GLU A 101 12.31 2.67 -31.35
N GLU A 102 11.55 1.61 -31.63
CA GLU A 102 11.40 1.05 -32.98
C GLU A 102 10.77 2.02 -33.98
N THR A 103 9.96 2.96 -33.51
CA THR A 103 9.29 3.97 -34.35
C THR A 103 10.04 5.29 -34.48
N ASP A 104 11.16 5.45 -33.78
CA ASP A 104 12.09 6.60 -33.83
C ASP A 104 11.38 7.97 -33.78
N SER A 105 10.42 8.12 -32.87
CA SER A 105 9.64 9.34 -32.69
C SER A 105 10.21 10.17 -31.55
N GLU A 106 10.90 11.25 -31.86
CA GLU A 106 11.51 12.14 -30.84
C GLU A 106 10.46 12.66 -29.84
N LYS A 107 9.25 13.03 -30.30
CA LYS A 107 8.16 13.48 -29.43
C LYS A 107 7.71 12.38 -28.46
N GLU A 108 7.55 11.14 -28.94
CA GLU A 108 7.14 10.01 -28.10
C GLU A 108 8.26 9.63 -27.13
N MET A 109 9.51 9.61 -27.57
CA MET A 109 10.67 9.36 -26.71
C MET A 109 10.79 10.38 -25.57
N THR A 110 10.59 11.66 -25.89
CA THR A 110 10.60 12.75 -24.88
C THR A 110 9.49 12.56 -23.86
N ALA A 111 8.24 12.34 -24.31
CA ALA A 111 7.10 12.13 -23.42
C ALA A 111 7.27 10.87 -22.57
N LEU A 112 7.74 9.77 -23.16
CA LEU A 112 8.05 8.52 -22.45
C LEU A 112 9.16 8.70 -21.41
N GLY A 113 10.20 9.49 -21.72
CA GLY A 113 11.26 9.84 -20.79
C GLY A 113 10.74 10.55 -19.55
N THR A 114 9.77 11.47 -19.71
CA THR A 114 9.10 12.14 -18.58
C THR A 114 8.35 11.13 -17.70
N VAL A 115 7.55 10.25 -18.30
CA VAL A 115 6.86 9.17 -17.59
C VAL A 115 7.84 8.27 -16.84
N ALA A 116 8.98 7.92 -17.44
CA ALA A 116 9.98 7.05 -16.81
C ALA A 116 10.59 7.70 -15.53
N VAL A 117 10.79 9.03 -15.53
CA VAL A 117 11.26 9.76 -14.35
C VAL A 117 10.23 9.67 -13.21
N ASP A 118 8.95 9.87 -13.52
CA ASP A 118 7.88 9.77 -12.53
C ASP A 118 7.76 8.37 -11.93
N PHE A 119 7.87 7.33 -12.76
CA PHE A 119 7.83 5.95 -12.30
C PHE A 119 9.03 5.61 -11.40
N LYS A 120 10.19 6.22 -11.63
CA LYS A 120 11.35 6.08 -10.74
C LYS A 120 11.07 6.70 -9.37
N GLU A 121 10.59 7.95 -9.35
CA GLU A 121 10.22 8.61 -8.09
C GLU A 121 9.14 7.84 -7.34
N MET A 122 8.14 7.34 -8.06
CA MET A 122 7.07 6.53 -7.50
C MET A 122 7.60 5.23 -6.88
N ALA A 123 8.55 4.55 -7.53
CA ALA A 123 9.16 3.33 -7.00
C ALA A 123 9.90 3.56 -5.66
N GLU A 124 10.53 4.73 -5.48
CA GLU A 124 11.18 5.12 -4.22
C GLU A 124 10.14 5.33 -3.10
N VAL A 125 9.04 6.00 -3.42
CA VAL A 125 7.93 6.21 -2.48
C VAL A 125 7.27 4.88 -2.12
N ASP A 126 7.05 3.99 -3.09
CA ASP A 126 6.49 2.65 -2.88
C ASP A 126 7.37 1.79 -1.98
N ALA A 127 8.69 1.84 -2.17
CA ALA A 127 9.63 1.12 -1.31
C ALA A 127 9.52 1.58 0.15
N SER A 128 9.45 2.91 0.37
CA SER A 128 9.30 3.50 1.69
C SER A 128 7.95 3.13 2.32
N LEU A 129 6.86 3.23 1.55
CA LEU A 129 5.51 2.89 2.01
C LEU A 129 5.40 1.41 2.38
N ARG A 130 5.92 0.51 1.56
CA ARG A 130 5.94 -0.92 1.88
C ARG A 130 6.77 -1.24 3.12
N GLY A 131 7.89 -0.55 3.33
CA GLY A 131 8.70 -0.68 4.53
C GLY A 131 7.95 -0.29 5.80
N LEU A 132 7.22 0.82 5.77
CA LEU A 132 6.39 1.30 6.87
C LEU A 132 5.17 0.37 7.11
N ALA A 133 4.39 0.11 6.07
CA ALA A 133 3.19 -0.72 6.14
C ALA A 133 3.50 -2.19 6.51
N GLY A 134 4.66 -2.71 6.08
CA GLY A 134 5.09 -4.07 6.41
C GLY A 134 5.44 -4.25 7.89
N ARG A 135 5.96 -3.22 8.57
CA ARG A 135 6.20 -3.22 10.02
C ARG A 135 4.92 -3.17 10.82
N ASN A 136 3.99 -2.34 10.39
CA ASN A 136 2.62 -2.22 10.93
C ASN A 136 2.55 -2.18 12.46
N THR A 137 3.39 -1.33 13.09
CA THR A 137 3.63 -1.36 14.53
C THR A 137 2.44 -0.93 15.37
N ASN A 138 1.63 0.03 14.88
CA ASN A 138 0.41 0.42 15.57
C ASN A 138 -0.63 -0.71 15.64
N LEU A 139 -0.81 -1.47 14.54
CA LEU A 139 -1.71 -2.63 14.52
C LEU A 139 -1.21 -3.75 15.46
N ARG A 140 0.11 -3.99 15.49
CA ARG A 140 0.72 -4.97 16.42
C ARG A 140 0.54 -4.54 17.87
N ALA A 141 0.76 -3.25 18.18
CA ALA A 141 0.50 -2.68 19.50
C ALA A 141 -0.97 -2.86 19.94
N ALA A 142 -1.90 -2.56 19.01
CA ALA A 142 -3.33 -2.73 19.28
C ALA A 142 -3.72 -4.19 19.50
N GLN A 143 -3.15 -5.12 18.73
CA GLN A 143 -3.38 -6.55 18.91
C GLN A 143 -2.84 -7.02 20.26
N LEU A 144 -1.59 -6.67 20.60
CA LEU A 144 -0.95 -7.01 21.85
C LEU A 144 -1.75 -6.51 23.06
N SER A 145 -2.18 -5.26 23.01
CA SER A 145 -3.03 -4.66 24.05
C SER A 145 -4.34 -5.43 24.26
N ARG A 146 -5.04 -5.76 23.16
CA ARG A 146 -6.35 -6.44 23.22
C ARG A 146 -6.26 -7.92 23.60
N THR A 147 -5.14 -8.59 23.33
CA THR A 147 -4.95 -10.02 23.65
C THR A 147 -4.20 -10.19 24.97
N GLU A 148 -2.90 -10.01 24.97
CA GLU A 148 -2.04 -10.27 26.13
C GLU A 148 -2.31 -9.26 27.26
N GLY A 149 -2.49 -7.96 26.94
CA GLY A 149 -2.78 -6.94 27.92
C GLY A 149 -4.10 -7.20 28.65
N ALA A 150 -5.17 -7.46 27.90
CA ALA A 150 -6.48 -7.78 28.49
C ALA A 150 -6.45 -9.10 29.29
N LEU A 151 -5.72 -10.12 28.80
CA LEU A 151 -5.58 -11.39 29.52
C LEU A 151 -4.80 -11.20 30.83
N ALA A 152 -3.74 -10.41 30.84
CA ALA A 152 -2.97 -10.13 32.06
C ALA A 152 -3.82 -9.39 33.09
N VAL A 153 -4.62 -8.42 32.69
CA VAL A 153 -5.58 -7.73 33.58
C VAL A 153 -6.63 -8.72 34.11
N SER A 154 -7.16 -9.61 33.29
CA SER A 154 -8.10 -10.64 33.73
C SER A 154 -7.49 -11.59 34.79
N ARG A 155 -6.25 -12.02 34.58
CA ARG A 155 -5.50 -12.82 35.59
C ARG A 155 -5.26 -12.06 36.88
N LEU A 156 -4.94 -10.77 36.79
CA LEU A 156 -4.79 -9.90 37.93
C LEU A 156 -6.09 -9.79 38.73
N GLN A 157 -7.23 -9.58 38.07
CA GLN A 157 -8.54 -9.53 38.72
C GLN A 157 -8.85 -10.86 39.43
N GLN A 158 -8.65 -11.98 38.75
CA GLN A 158 -8.86 -13.30 39.33
C GLN A 158 -7.98 -13.55 40.59
N ALA A 159 -6.71 -13.16 40.52
CA ALA A 159 -5.79 -13.28 41.64
C ALA A 159 -6.17 -12.42 42.84
N LEU A 160 -6.74 -11.24 42.62
CA LEU A 160 -7.15 -10.31 43.67
C LEU A 160 -8.59 -10.55 44.21
N THR A 161 -9.40 -11.36 43.53
CA THR A 161 -10.78 -11.71 43.98
C THR A 161 -10.86 -12.18 45.42
N PRO A 162 -9.98 -13.09 45.94
CA PRO A 162 -10.04 -13.53 47.32
C PRO A 162 -9.84 -12.38 48.32
N ILE A 163 -9.07 -11.36 47.99
CA ILE A 163 -8.86 -10.16 48.84
C ILE A 163 -10.05 -9.23 48.75
N ILE A 164 -10.63 -9.05 47.55
CA ILE A 164 -11.79 -8.19 47.32
C ILE A 164 -13.02 -8.70 48.08
N ASP A 165 -13.20 -10.02 48.09
CA ASP A 165 -14.36 -10.67 48.73
C ASP A 165 -14.14 -10.95 50.25
N ALA A 166 -12.93 -10.66 50.77
CA ALA A 166 -12.63 -10.80 52.16
C ALA A 166 -13.36 -9.78 53.05
N PRO A 167 -13.64 -10.08 54.32
CA PRO A 167 -14.32 -9.14 55.23
C PRO A 167 -13.52 -7.88 55.51
N ASP A 168 -12.20 -7.85 55.30
CA ASP A 168 -11.37 -6.65 55.47
C ASP A 168 -11.59 -5.65 54.37
N CYS A 169 -12.46 -4.66 54.65
CA CYS A 169 -12.74 -3.57 53.69
C CYS A 169 -11.52 -2.73 53.32
N ARG A 170 -10.44 -2.74 54.09
CA ARG A 170 -9.21 -1.99 53.78
C ARG A 170 -8.43 -2.73 52.71
N ALA A 171 -8.17 -4.05 52.92
CA ALA A 171 -7.52 -4.87 51.95
C ALA A 171 -8.27 -4.94 50.62
N GLY A 172 -9.60 -5.12 50.65
CA GLY A 172 -10.45 -5.10 49.45
C GLY A 172 -10.37 -3.79 48.67
N ARG A 173 -10.30 -2.64 49.36
CA ARG A 173 -10.14 -1.32 48.73
C ARG A 173 -8.79 -1.17 48.01
N ASP A 174 -7.70 -1.64 48.61
CA ASP A 174 -6.37 -1.57 48.01
C ASP A 174 -6.27 -2.53 46.82
N ALA A 175 -6.87 -3.72 46.90
CA ALA A 175 -7.00 -4.65 45.76
C ALA A 175 -7.79 -4.02 44.58
N LEU A 176 -8.92 -3.33 44.87
CA LEU A 176 -9.69 -2.60 43.85
C LEU A 176 -8.91 -1.44 43.22
N ARG A 177 -8.05 -0.75 44.00
CA ARG A 177 -7.16 0.31 43.46
C ARG A 177 -6.19 -0.23 42.45
N ILE A 178 -5.62 -1.41 42.69
CA ILE A 178 -4.71 -2.10 41.73
C ILE A 178 -5.45 -2.41 40.43
N VAL A 179 -6.63 -3.04 40.52
CA VAL A 179 -7.46 -3.37 39.35
C VAL A 179 -7.83 -2.11 38.57
N THR A 180 -8.29 -1.06 39.26
CA THR A 180 -8.68 0.19 38.63
C THR A 180 -7.50 0.88 37.93
N ALA A 181 -6.32 0.86 38.55
CA ALA A 181 -5.10 1.38 37.93
C ALA A 181 -4.73 0.63 36.65
N ALA A 182 -4.74 -0.71 36.69
CA ALA A 182 -4.46 -1.54 35.52
C ALA A 182 -5.46 -1.29 34.37
N LEU A 183 -6.77 -1.24 34.67
CA LEU A 183 -7.80 -0.94 33.68
C LEU A 183 -7.65 0.48 33.11
N SER A 184 -7.27 1.44 33.93
CA SER A 184 -7.00 2.82 33.48
C SER A 184 -5.81 2.86 32.51
N VAL A 185 -4.73 2.14 32.80
CA VAL A 185 -3.60 2.01 31.88
C VAL A 185 -4.02 1.34 30.58
N LEU A 186 -4.74 0.21 30.68
CA LEU A 186 -5.22 -0.52 29.47
C LEU A 186 -6.09 0.37 28.57
N SER A 187 -6.93 1.23 29.17
CA SER A 187 -7.77 2.17 28.39
C SER A 187 -6.95 3.26 27.68
N LEU A 188 -5.78 3.62 28.21
CA LEU A 188 -4.88 4.61 27.60
C LEU A 188 -4.06 4.03 26.44
N HIS A 189 -3.95 2.70 26.31
CA HIS A 189 -3.21 2.08 25.19
C HIS A 189 -3.78 2.53 23.85
N ALA A 190 -5.10 2.50 23.65
CA ALA A 190 -5.73 2.89 22.39
C ALA A 190 -5.42 4.35 22.03
N GLN A 191 -5.51 5.25 23.02
CA GLN A 191 -5.20 6.67 22.82
C GLN A 191 -3.74 6.88 22.43
N HIS A 192 -2.80 6.15 23.06
CA HIS A 192 -1.38 6.23 22.76
C HIS A 192 -1.06 5.70 21.35
N ILE A 193 -1.73 4.61 20.93
CA ILE A 193 -1.55 3.99 19.61
C ILE A 193 -2.03 4.92 18.49
N ASP A 194 -3.08 5.71 18.73
CA ASP A 194 -3.66 6.64 17.77
C ASP A 194 -3.03 8.04 17.81
N GLU A 195 -2.18 8.33 18.83
CA GLU A 195 -1.53 9.63 19.00
C GLU A 195 -0.47 9.85 17.91
N LYS A 196 -0.48 11.05 17.33
CA LYS A 196 0.39 11.42 16.21
C LYS A 196 1.62 12.20 16.62
N THR A 197 1.64 12.73 17.86
CA THR A 197 2.68 13.64 18.33
C THR A 197 3.48 13.04 19.47
N ALA A 198 4.78 13.26 19.49
CA ALA A 198 5.63 12.83 20.60
C ALA A 198 5.18 13.43 21.93
N ALA A 199 4.80 14.71 21.95
CA ALA A 199 4.35 15.39 23.16
C ALA A 199 3.03 14.80 23.69
N GLY A 200 2.10 14.41 22.81
CA GLY A 200 0.87 13.71 23.21
C GLY A 200 1.17 12.34 23.79
N MET A 201 2.07 11.57 23.17
CA MET A 201 2.53 10.28 23.71
C MET A 201 3.18 10.43 25.08
N ASP A 202 4.07 11.41 25.25
CA ASP A 202 4.72 11.70 26.54
C ASP A 202 3.68 12.00 27.64
N GLY A 203 2.64 12.76 27.30
CA GLY A 203 1.52 13.07 28.23
C GLY A 203 0.75 11.82 28.66
N LEU A 204 0.46 10.92 27.72
CA LEU A 204 -0.24 9.66 27.97
C LEU A 204 0.63 8.69 28.79
N GLU A 205 1.91 8.58 28.48
CA GLU A 205 2.86 7.76 29.24
C GLU A 205 3.01 8.27 30.68
N ALA A 206 3.09 9.59 30.87
CA ALA A 206 3.09 10.17 32.22
C ALA A 206 1.80 9.83 32.98
N ALA A 207 0.65 9.77 32.31
CA ALA A 207 -0.61 9.34 32.93
C ALA A 207 -0.57 7.85 33.30
N MET A 208 -0.06 6.97 32.43
CA MET A 208 0.09 5.54 32.71
C MET A 208 1.07 5.30 33.87
N ASN A 209 2.20 6.01 33.91
CA ASN A 209 3.18 5.93 35.00
C ASN A 209 2.59 6.37 36.35
N ARG A 210 1.70 7.37 36.37
CA ARG A 210 0.98 7.75 37.60
C ARG A 210 0.04 6.65 38.10
N GLN A 211 -0.63 5.91 37.17
CA GLN A 211 -1.48 4.78 37.58
C GLN A 211 -0.61 3.60 38.05
N HIS A 212 0.52 3.34 37.39
CA HIS A 212 1.46 2.32 37.83
C HIS A 212 1.96 2.59 39.25
N ALA A 213 2.38 3.80 39.57
CA ALA A 213 2.81 4.18 40.91
C ALA A 213 1.68 4.01 41.96
N ARG A 214 0.42 4.27 41.59
CA ARG A 214 -0.74 4.00 42.48
C ARG A 214 -0.96 2.51 42.75
N ALA A 215 -0.78 1.66 41.73
CA ALA A 215 -0.86 0.20 41.87
C ALA A 215 0.24 -0.32 42.79
N GLU A 216 1.50 0.12 42.57
CA GLU A 216 2.65 -0.28 43.39
C GLU A 216 2.42 0.13 44.85
N ALA A 217 1.99 1.35 45.13
CA ALA A 217 1.67 1.79 46.51
C ALA A 217 0.56 0.95 47.15
N ALA A 218 -0.43 0.50 46.36
CA ALA A 218 -1.49 -0.37 46.87
C ALA A 218 -0.96 -1.81 47.12
N PHE A 219 -0.06 -2.33 46.27
CA PHE A 219 0.61 -3.58 46.53
C PHE A 219 1.48 -3.56 47.78
N ASP A 220 2.18 -2.46 48.04
CA ASP A 220 2.95 -2.29 49.25
C ASP A 220 2.06 -2.22 50.53
N ALA A 221 0.92 -1.55 50.43
CA ALA A 221 -0.06 -1.51 51.50
C ALA A 221 -0.61 -2.91 51.83
N LEU A 222 -0.92 -3.71 50.80
CA LEU A 222 -1.36 -5.12 50.99
C LEU A 222 -0.25 -5.98 51.58
N ALA A 223 1.00 -5.80 51.16
CA ALA A 223 2.14 -6.60 51.66
C ALA A 223 2.40 -6.42 53.15
N GLY A 224 1.94 -5.30 53.76
CA GLY A 224 2.01 -5.05 55.19
C GLY A 224 0.92 -5.75 56.02
N LEU A 225 -0.02 -6.46 55.37
CA LEU A 225 -1.13 -7.10 56.07
C LEU A 225 -0.81 -8.60 56.29
N ALA A 226 -1.10 -9.11 57.52
CA ALA A 226 -0.91 -10.52 57.88
C ALA A 226 -2.17 -11.38 57.62
N ASP A 227 -3.11 -10.90 56.78
CA ASP A 227 -4.33 -11.61 56.44
C ASP A 227 -4.02 -12.84 55.54
N PRO A 228 -4.50 -14.05 55.86
CA PRO A 228 -4.27 -15.24 55.06
C PRO A 228 -4.73 -15.12 53.61
N ALA A 229 -5.84 -14.40 53.32
CA ALA A 229 -6.32 -14.17 51.99
C ALA A 229 -5.32 -13.32 51.18
N VAL A 230 -4.73 -12.30 51.82
CA VAL A 230 -3.71 -11.44 51.23
C VAL A 230 -2.44 -12.22 51.00
N VAL A 231 -1.94 -12.97 51.98
CA VAL A 231 -0.70 -13.76 51.85
C VAL A 231 -0.76 -14.77 50.68
N GLY A 232 -1.92 -15.42 50.52
CA GLY A 232 -2.10 -16.39 49.42
C GLY A 232 -2.30 -15.76 48.02
N ALA A 233 -3.00 -14.61 47.93
CA ALA A 233 -3.37 -13.98 46.69
C ALA A 233 -2.31 -13.00 46.16
N LEU A 234 -1.51 -12.38 46.99
CA LEU A 234 -0.57 -11.34 46.64
C LEU A 234 0.53 -11.76 45.65
N PRO A 235 1.21 -12.93 45.81
CA PRO A 235 2.22 -13.35 44.85
C PRO A 235 1.71 -13.55 43.43
N PRO A 236 0.60 -14.29 43.17
CA PRO A 236 0.07 -14.43 41.82
C PRO A 236 -0.47 -13.10 41.28
N ALA A 237 -1.00 -12.21 42.10
CA ALA A 237 -1.44 -10.88 41.68
C ALA A 237 -0.25 -10.00 41.23
N LYS A 238 0.85 -10.00 41.99
CA LYS A 238 2.08 -9.27 41.58
C LYS A 238 2.65 -9.85 40.29
N ALA A 239 2.66 -11.14 40.10
CA ALA A 239 3.13 -11.76 38.87
C ALA A 239 2.26 -11.34 37.65
N ALA A 240 0.93 -11.40 37.79
CA ALA A 240 0.01 -11.00 36.73
C ALA A 240 0.12 -9.48 36.40
N TYR A 241 0.34 -8.65 37.40
CA TYR A 241 0.56 -7.21 37.21
C TYR A 241 1.91 -6.93 36.53
N ALA A 242 2.97 -7.63 36.89
CA ALA A 242 4.27 -7.53 36.22
C ALA A 242 4.18 -7.92 34.74
N ASP A 243 3.44 -8.99 34.43
CA ASP A 243 3.16 -9.37 33.03
C ASP A 243 2.38 -8.27 32.29
N PHE A 244 1.34 -7.70 32.91
CA PHE A 244 0.60 -6.60 32.34
C PHE A 244 1.50 -5.38 32.05
N TRP A 245 2.36 -5.01 33.01
CA TRP A 245 3.27 -3.88 32.84
C TRP A 245 4.30 -4.10 31.76
N ARG A 246 4.86 -5.31 31.65
CA ARG A 246 5.75 -5.70 30.55
C ARG A 246 5.06 -5.55 29.20
N VAL A 247 3.83 -6.04 29.06
CA VAL A 247 3.01 -5.88 27.85
C VAL A 247 2.77 -4.41 27.56
N THR A 248 2.47 -3.59 28.57
CA THR A 248 2.31 -2.14 28.44
C THR A 248 3.56 -1.50 27.83
N GLN A 249 4.75 -1.81 28.34
CA GLN A 249 6.01 -1.26 27.81
C GLN A 249 6.25 -1.66 26.34
N GLU A 250 5.90 -2.88 25.97
CA GLU A 250 6.00 -3.34 24.57
C GLU A 250 4.99 -2.60 23.67
N VAL A 251 3.75 -2.40 24.13
CA VAL A 251 2.75 -1.59 23.43
C VAL A 251 3.24 -0.17 23.21
N LEU A 252 3.83 0.47 24.22
CA LEU A 252 4.38 1.83 24.10
C LEU A 252 5.53 1.89 23.10
N THR A 253 6.44 0.92 23.15
CA THR A 253 7.57 0.83 22.21
C THR A 253 7.09 0.72 20.76
N LEU A 254 6.17 -0.22 20.48
CA LEU A 254 5.62 -0.42 19.14
C LEU A 254 4.82 0.81 18.68
N SER A 255 4.06 1.42 19.56
CA SER A 255 3.26 2.60 19.26
C SER A 255 4.14 3.82 18.93
N ARG A 256 5.25 4.02 19.63
CA ARG A 256 6.20 5.11 19.36
C ARG A 256 6.88 5.00 17.98
N GLU A 257 7.04 3.80 17.43
CA GLU A 257 7.54 3.63 16.05
C GLU A 257 6.57 4.24 15.01
N ASN A 258 5.30 4.26 15.30
CA ASN A 258 4.23 4.98 14.60
C ASN A 258 4.14 4.74 13.09
N THR A 259 4.57 3.55 12.64
CA THR A 259 4.76 3.25 11.21
C THR A 259 3.49 3.29 10.39
N ASN A 260 2.33 3.00 10.98
CA ASN A 260 1.05 3.10 10.27
C ASN A 260 0.65 4.55 9.99
N ILE A 261 0.83 5.44 10.97
CA ILE A 261 0.51 6.86 10.82
C ILE A 261 1.44 7.49 9.79
N GLU A 262 2.74 7.16 9.83
CA GLU A 262 3.72 7.62 8.82
C GLU A 262 3.37 7.08 7.42
N ALA A 263 2.98 5.79 7.32
CA ALA A 263 2.58 5.19 6.05
C ALA A 263 1.33 5.88 5.46
N VAL A 264 0.32 6.16 6.29
CA VAL A 264 -0.88 6.89 5.86
C VAL A 264 -0.51 8.31 5.42
N ALA A 265 0.33 9.03 6.17
CA ALA A 265 0.78 10.36 5.80
C ALA A 265 1.55 10.36 4.46
N LEU A 266 2.44 9.39 4.25
CA LEU A 266 3.18 9.20 2.99
C LEU A 266 2.23 8.89 1.82
N SER A 267 1.26 7.99 2.02
CA SER A 267 0.26 7.59 1.02
C SER A 267 -0.64 8.75 0.60
N MET A 268 -1.17 9.50 1.57
CA MET A 268 -2.08 10.63 1.31
C MET A 268 -1.36 11.90 0.86
N GLY A 269 -0.07 12.02 1.16
CA GLY A 269 0.80 13.14 0.79
C GLY A 269 1.58 12.88 -0.50
N LYS A 270 2.85 12.52 -0.35
CA LYS A 270 3.81 12.39 -1.45
C LYS A 270 3.36 11.38 -2.51
N LYS A 271 2.89 10.19 -2.12
CA LYS A 271 2.44 9.15 -3.07
C LYS A 271 1.31 9.66 -3.96
N ARG A 272 0.31 10.32 -3.37
CA ARG A 272 -0.82 10.89 -4.13
C ARG A 272 -0.36 11.89 -5.19
N LEU A 273 0.61 12.75 -4.85
CA LEU A 273 1.13 13.77 -5.77
C LEU A 273 1.92 13.15 -6.92
N VAL A 274 2.82 12.22 -6.62
CA VAL A 274 3.62 11.52 -7.64
C VAL A 274 2.73 10.68 -8.56
N THR A 275 1.73 9.99 -7.99
CA THR A 275 0.75 9.23 -8.80
C THR A 275 -0.05 10.14 -9.73
N ALA A 276 -0.53 11.29 -9.24
CA ALA A 276 -1.28 12.23 -10.08
C ALA A 276 -0.42 12.79 -11.22
N LYS A 277 0.86 13.07 -10.96
CA LYS A 277 1.82 13.51 -11.97
C LYS A 277 2.06 12.43 -13.02
N ALA A 278 2.35 11.20 -12.61
CA ALA A 278 2.57 10.06 -13.51
C ALA A 278 1.34 9.80 -14.41
N LEU A 279 0.12 9.94 -13.88
CA LEU A 279 -1.11 9.81 -14.67
C LEU A 279 -1.26 10.94 -15.69
N ALA A 280 -0.94 12.19 -15.33
CA ALA A 280 -0.99 13.33 -16.25
C ALA A 280 0.05 13.18 -17.38
N ASP A 281 1.26 12.69 -17.07
CA ASP A 281 2.30 12.49 -18.07
C ASP A 281 2.01 11.26 -18.97
N LEU A 282 1.31 10.23 -18.45
CA LEU A 282 0.75 9.16 -19.28
C LEU A 282 -0.35 9.67 -20.23
N ASP A 283 -1.18 10.62 -19.79
CA ASP A 283 -2.18 11.29 -20.64
C ASP A 283 -1.51 12.10 -21.75
N ALA A 284 -0.44 12.82 -21.43
CA ALA A 284 0.35 13.56 -22.41
C ALA A 284 1.00 12.62 -23.44
N LEU A 285 1.59 11.51 -23.00
CA LEU A 285 2.13 10.48 -23.89
C LEU A 285 1.04 9.88 -24.79
N GLN A 286 -0.13 9.58 -24.24
CA GLN A 286 -1.26 9.07 -25.01
C GLN A 286 -1.70 10.07 -26.09
N ALA A 287 -1.74 11.37 -25.79
CA ALA A 287 -2.08 12.42 -26.75
C ALA A 287 -1.05 12.47 -27.89
N VAL A 288 0.25 12.40 -27.60
CA VAL A 288 1.32 12.38 -28.60
C VAL A 288 1.22 11.16 -29.51
N VAL A 289 0.91 9.97 -28.95
CA VAL A 289 0.70 8.74 -29.74
C VAL A 289 -0.54 8.87 -30.65
N ALA A 290 -1.64 9.47 -30.16
CA ALA A 290 -2.87 9.67 -30.91
C ALA A 290 -2.71 10.70 -32.04
N GLU A 291 -1.86 11.72 -31.90
CA GLU A 291 -1.59 12.73 -32.95
C GLU A 291 -1.07 12.07 -34.26
N LYS A 292 -0.28 11.00 -34.14
CA LYS A 292 0.20 10.22 -35.30
C LYS A 292 -0.89 9.43 -36.02
N GLU A 293 -1.94 9.00 -35.34
CA GLU A 293 -3.07 8.29 -35.95
C GLU A 293 -3.77 9.18 -36.98
N PHE A 294 -3.94 10.46 -36.66
CA PHE A 294 -4.53 11.46 -37.56
C PHE A 294 -3.69 11.76 -38.81
N THR A 295 -2.36 11.69 -38.69
CA THR A 295 -1.46 11.97 -39.84
C THR A 295 -1.26 10.73 -40.72
N ALA A 296 -1.38 9.53 -40.21
CA ALA A 296 -1.25 8.27 -40.97
C ALA A 296 -2.51 7.93 -41.80
N THR A 297 -3.66 8.52 -41.47
CA THR A 297 -4.94 8.29 -42.16
C THR A 297 -5.26 9.35 -43.21
N ARG A 298 -4.43 10.38 -43.39
CA ARG A 298 -4.47 11.36 -44.47
C ARG A 298 -3.41 11.06 -45.55
#